data_1ae8588f85e5b4f6c08c76377ca55494
#
_entry.id   1ae8588f85e5b4f6c08c76377ca55494
#
_cell.length_a   1.000
_cell.length_b   1.000
_cell.length_c   1.000
_cell.angle_alpha   90.00
_cell.angle_beta   90.00
_cell.angle_gamma   90.00
#
_symmetry.space_group_name_H-M   'P 1'
#
loop_
_entity.id
_entity.type
_entity.pdbx_description
1 polymer ?
#
loop_
_entity_poly.entity_id
_entity_poly.type
_entity_poly.pdbx_seq_one_letter_code
_entity_poly.pdbx_strand_id
1 'polypeptide(L)'
;IGKIVAKGSKRELSVTEIAAYDAPFPTRASKVATRIYPSFVPLGDNVAVRDQLKAWEVLEAFDKPFLCCFSDGDPITRGGDRKFLDRVPGTKRVARRTLHGGHFIQEDDPVGFVEAVLEVAKAGR
;
A
#
# COMPACT_ATOMS: atom_id res chain seq x y z
N ILE A 1 3.75 9.40 14.66
CA ILE A 1 3.69 8.50 13.50
C ILE A 1 3.95 7.08 13.98
N GLY A 2 5.01 6.83 14.76
CA GLY A 2 5.41 5.51 15.19
C GLY A 2 4.29 4.70 15.88
N LYS A 3 3.49 5.34 16.73
CA LYS A 3 2.31 4.69 17.35
C LYS A 3 1.23 4.27 16.34
N ILE A 4 1.10 4.98 15.20
CA ILE A 4 0.15 4.61 14.14
C ILE A 4 0.66 3.36 13.43
N VAL A 5 1.97 3.32 13.10
CA VAL A 5 2.60 2.16 12.48
C VAL A 5 2.50 0.94 13.41
N ALA A 6 2.87 1.10 14.69
CA ALA A 6 2.78 0.01 15.67
C ALA A 6 1.35 -0.55 15.81
N LYS A 7 0.33 0.32 15.79
CA LYS A 7 -1.07 -0.11 15.89
C LYS A 7 -1.57 -0.82 14.62
N GLY A 8 -1.03 -0.47 13.47
CA GLY A 8 -1.41 -1.05 12.18
C GLY A 8 -0.60 -2.28 11.78
N SER A 9 0.46 -2.62 12.51
CA SER A 9 1.25 -3.85 12.35
C SER A 9 0.70 -4.96 13.24
N LYS A 10 0.89 -6.21 12.84
CA LYS A 10 0.57 -7.39 13.67
C LYS A 10 1.70 -7.72 14.65
N ARG A 11 2.96 -7.56 14.20
CA ARG A 11 4.10 -7.71 15.10
C ARG A 11 4.19 -6.55 16.08
N GLU A 12 4.73 -6.81 17.25
CA GLU A 12 5.05 -5.76 18.21
C GLU A 12 6.32 -5.01 17.78
N LEU A 13 6.22 -3.68 17.68
CA LEU A 13 7.36 -2.82 17.43
C LEU A 13 8.01 -2.42 18.76
N SER A 14 9.33 -2.48 18.82
CA SER A 14 10.10 -1.97 19.95
C SER A 14 9.99 -0.46 20.10
N VAL A 15 10.31 0.04 21.29
CA VAL A 15 10.35 1.49 21.57
C VAL A 15 11.30 2.22 20.61
N THR A 16 12.41 1.59 20.25
CA THR A 16 13.40 2.16 19.31
C THR A 16 12.83 2.26 17.89
N GLU A 17 12.13 1.24 17.41
CA GLU A 17 11.48 1.27 16.09
C GLU A 17 10.39 2.34 16.03
N ILE A 18 9.56 2.44 17.07
CA ILE A 18 8.53 3.49 17.18
C ILE A 18 9.19 4.88 17.13
N ALA A 19 10.28 5.08 17.87
CA ALA A 19 11.03 6.34 17.87
C ALA A 19 11.66 6.64 16.51
N ALA A 20 12.16 5.63 15.79
CA ALA A 20 12.70 5.79 14.44
C ALA A 20 11.64 6.31 13.45
N TYR A 21 10.41 5.82 13.54
CA TYR A 21 9.29 6.35 12.74
C TYR A 21 8.89 7.79 13.11
N ASP A 22 9.11 8.21 14.34
CA ASP A 22 8.83 9.59 14.78
C ASP A 22 9.98 10.56 14.47
N ALA A 23 11.21 10.09 14.31
CA ALA A 23 12.41 10.90 14.11
C ALA A 23 12.32 11.90 12.94
N PRO A 24 11.75 11.57 11.76
CA PRO A 24 11.58 12.53 10.66
C PRO A 24 10.55 13.64 10.95
N PHE A 25 9.80 13.52 12.02
CA PHE A 25 8.66 14.39 12.35
C PHE A 25 8.78 15.08 13.72
N PRO A 26 9.88 15.84 13.98
CA PRO A 26 10.13 16.39 15.32
C PRO A 26 9.17 17.52 15.70
N THR A 27 8.53 18.18 14.72
CA THR A 27 7.65 19.32 14.94
C THR A 27 6.25 19.10 14.38
N ARG A 28 5.31 19.98 14.72
CA ARG A 28 3.97 19.99 14.12
C ARG A 28 4.04 20.33 12.62
N ALA A 29 4.95 21.20 12.21
CA ALA A 29 5.15 21.60 10.82
C ALA A 29 5.64 20.43 9.96
N SER A 30 6.58 19.62 10.46
CA SER A 30 7.08 18.45 9.74
C SER A 30 6.01 17.35 9.52
N LYS A 31 4.87 17.41 10.25
CA LYS A 31 3.73 16.48 10.12
C LYS A 31 2.64 16.94 9.15
N VAL A 32 2.83 18.06 8.43
CA VAL A 32 1.76 18.63 7.57
C VAL A 32 1.34 17.63 6.50
N ALA A 33 2.27 17.04 5.76
CA ALA A 33 1.98 16.06 4.71
C ALA A 33 1.20 14.85 5.26
N THR A 34 1.68 14.25 6.34
CA THR A 34 1.02 13.07 6.96
C THR A 34 -0.40 13.37 7.45
N ARG A 35 -0.72 14.62 7.73
CA ARG A 35 -2.05 15.06 8.17
C ARG A 35 -2.99 15.37 7.01
N ILE A 36 -2.45 15.78 5.86
CA ILE A 36 -3.23 16.14 4.68
C ILE A 36 -3.53 14.91 3.81
N TYR A 37 -2.59 13.98 3.65
CA TYR A 37 -2.76 12.80 2.78
C TYR A 37 -4.08 12.04 2.99
N PRO A 38 -4.60 11.81 4.20
CA PRO A 38 -5.89 11.15 4.36
C PRO A 38 -7.05 11.86 3.67
N SER A 39 -6.97 13.18 3.48
CA SER A 39 -8.02 13.95 2.79
C SER A 39 -8.02 13.74 1.27
N PHE A 40 -6.95 13.18 0.70
CA PHE A 40 -6.86 12.82 -0.72
C PHE A 40 -7.36 11.40 -1.02
N VAL A 41 -7.73 10.64 -0.01
CA VAL A 41 -8.41 9.36 -0.26
C VAL A 41 -9.72 9.65 -0.98
N PRO A 42 -9.97 9.05 -2.18
CA PRO A 42 -11.10 9.40 -3.03
C PRO A 42 -12.42 8.82 -2.48
N LEU A 43 -12.82 9.30 -1.31
CA LEU A 43 -14.07 9.00 -0.66
C LEU A 43 -15.00 10.22 -0.82
N GLY A 44 -16.16 10.00 -1.41
CA GLY A 44 -17.12 11.07 -1.67
C GLY A 44 -16.64 12.05 -2.76
N ASP A 45 -17.07 13.29 -2.65
CA ASP A 45 -16.75 14.34 -3.62
C ASP A 45 -15.52 15.14 -3.17
N ASN A 46 -14.35 14.77 -3.67
CA ASN A 46 -13.09 15.49 -3.45
C ASN A 46 -12.27 15.60 -4.74
N VAL A 47 -11.26 16.48 -4.74
CA VAL A 47 -10.43 16.77 -5.92
C VAL A 47 -9.69 15.54 -6.47
N ALA A 48 -9.36 14.56 -5.62
CA ALA A 48 -8.66 13.36 -6.02
C ALA A 48 -9.53 12.39 -6.83
N VAL A 49 -10.86 12.49 -6.76
CA VAL A 49 -11.78 11.59 -7.49
C VAL A 49 -11.59 11.69 -9.00
N ARG A 50 -11.47 12.90 -9.55
CA ARG A 50 -11.26 13.10 -10.99
C ARG A 50 -9.95 12.50 -11.48
N ASP A 51 -8.88 12.68 -10.71
CA ASP A 51 -7.56 12.12 -11.07
C ASP A 51 -7.55 10.61 -10.91
N GLN A 52 -8.25 10.09 -9.91
CA GLN A 52 -8.47 8.66 -9.73
C GLN A 52 -9.21 8.03 -10.93
N LEU A 53 -10.26 8.69 -11.46
CA LEU A 53 -10.98 8.19 -12.63
C LEU A 53 -10.08 8.13 -13.86
N LYS A 54 -9.28 9.17 -14.14
CA LYS A 54 -8.28 9.17 -15.21
C LYS A 54 -7.22 8.08 -15.02
N ALA A 55 -6.76 7.86 -13.80
CA ALA A 55 -5.83 6.78 -13.50
C ALA A 55 -6.42 5.41 -13.84
N TRP A 56 -7.72 5.21 -13.61
CA TRP A 56 -8.40 3.97 -13.97
C TRP A 56 -8.47 3.76 -15.48
N GLU A 57 -8.68 4.80 -16.31
CA GLU A 57 -8.65 4.69 -17.77
C GLU A 57 -7.29 4.13 -18.25
N VAL A 58 -6.18 4.60 -17.66
CA VAL A 58 -4.84 4.10 -17.97
C VAL A 58 -4.63 2.67 -17.46
N LEU A 59 -5.07 2.37 -16.23
CA LEU A 59 -4.90 1.05 -15.63
C LEU A 59 -5.70 -0.04 -16.37
N GLU A 60 -6.87 0.27 -16.89
CA GLU A 60 -7.69 -0.66 -17.68
C GLU A 60 -7.07 -1.02 -19.04
N ALA A 61 -6.15 -0.19 -19.53
CA ALA A 61 -5.36 -0.48 -20.71
C ALA A 61 -3.96 -1.05 -20.38
N PHE A 62 -3.60 -1.17 -19.08
CA PHE A 62 -2.26 -1.55 -18.68
C PHE A 62 -2.09 -3.07 -18.75
N ASP A 63 -1.32 -3.52 -19.73
CA ASP A 63 -1.09 -4.94 -20.01
C ASP A 63 0.29 -5.48 -19.56
N LYS A 64 1.16 -4.61 -19.01
CA LYS A 64 2.45 -5.05 -18.46
C LYS A 64 2.24 -5.80 -17.12
N PRO A 65 3.22 -6.61 -16.68
CA PRO A 65 3.10 -7.33 -15.42
C PRO A 65 2.65 -6.43 -14.26
N PHE A 66 1.56 -6.80 -13.62
CA PHE A 66 0.95 -6.07 -12.52
C PHE A 66 0.60 -7.02 -11.38
N LEU A 67 1.36 -7.01 -10.31
CA LEU A 67 1.14 -7.87 -9.16
C LEU A 67 0.19 -7.22 -8.15
N CYS A 68 -0.91 -7.87 -7.85
CA CYS A 68 -1.70 -7.56 -6.66
C CYS A 68 -1.12 -8.29 -5.46
N CYS A 69 -0.49 -7.52 -4.56
CA CYS A 69 0.11 -8.02 -3.33
C CYS A 69 -0.53 -7.33 -2.13
N PHE A 70 -1.42 -8.03 -1.43
CA PHE A 70 -2.18 -7.51 -0.31
C PHE A 70 -1.98 -8.37 0.95
N SER A 71 -2.08 -7.77 2.12
CA SER A 71 -2.03 -8.51 3.38
C SER A 71 -3.39 -9.08 3.78
N ASP A 72 -3.37 -10.22 4.45
CA ASP A 72 -4.57 -10.93 4.90
C ASP A 72 -5.24 -10.30 6.13
N GLY A 73 -4.48 -9.55 6.91
CA GLY A 73 -4.94 -8.96 8.17
C GLY A 73 -5.09 -7.45 8.17
N ASP A 74 -5.02 -6.80 7.01
CA ASP A 74 -5.26 -5.36 6.91
C ASP A 74 -6.76 -5.03 6.97
N PRO A 75 -7.25 -4.35 8.01
CA PRO A 75 -8.67 -4.01 8.12
C PRO A 75 -9.09 -2.88 7.16
N ILE A 76 -8.14 -2.16 6.56
CA ILE A 76 -8.39 -0.98 5.73
C ILE A 76 -8.47 -1.33 4.26
N THR A 77 -7.50 -2.09 3.73
CA THR A 77 -7.37 -2.34 2.29
C THR A 77 -7.67 -3.78 1.87
N ARG A 78 -7.92 -4.69 2.83
CA ARG A 78 -8.24 -6.09 2.53
C ARG A 78 -9.39 -6.22 1.54
N GLY A 79 -9.16 -6.99 0.47
CA GLY A 79 -10.13 -7.19 -0.60
C GLY A 79 -10.14 -6.10 -1.67
N GLY A 80 -9.29 -5.06 -1.53
CA GLY A 80 -9.11 -4.02 -2.55
C GLY A 80 -8.41 -4.53 -3.83
N ASP A 81 -7.73 -5.67 -3.75
CA ASP A 81 -7.11 -6.37 -4.88
C ASP A 81 -8.13 -6.78 -5.95
N ARG A 82 -9.36 -7.13 -5.58
CA ARG A 82 -10.40 -7.58 -6.51
C ARG A 82 -10.62 -6.59 -7.66
N LYS A 83 -10.70 -5.30 -7.33
CA LYS A 83 -10.90 -4.25 -8.33
C LYS A 83 -9.81 -4.21 -9.41
N PHE A 84 -8.56 -4.47 -9.01
CA PHE A 84 -7.45 -4.55 -9.94
C PHE A 84 -7.46 -5.86 -10.73
N LEU A 85 -7.72 -6.99 -10.08
CA LEU A 85 -7.79 -8.30 -10.73
C LEU A 85 -8.87 -8.35 -11.81
N ASP A 86 -10.00 -7.69 -11.58
CA ASP A 86 -11.13 -7.67 -12.51
C ASP A 86 -10.91 -6.71 -13.70
N ARG A 87 -10.16 -5.61 -13.51
CA ARG A 87 -10.12 -4.50 -14.46
C ARG A 87 -8.77 -4.28 -15.13
N VAL A 88 -7.65 -4.71 -14.53
CA VAL A 88 -6.30 -4.47 -15.05
C VAL A 88 -5.76 -5.69 -15.77
N PRO A 89 -5.60 -5.65 -17.10
CA PRO A 89 -5.15 -6.82 -17.89
C PRO A 89 -3.81 -7.39 -17.43
N GLY A 90 -2.89 -6.54 -17.00
CA GLY A 90 -1.56 -6.92 -16.53
C GLY A 90 -1.54 -7.86 -15.33
N THR A 91 -2.65 -7.95 -14.57
CA THR A 91 -2.77 -8.89 -13.43
C THR A 91 -2.80 -10.35 -13.86
N LYS A 92 -3.09 -10.63 -15.14
CA LYS A 92 -3.05 -11.99 -15.69
C LYS A 92 -1.63 -12.47 -16.00
N ARG A 93 -0.65 -11.58 -15.97
CA ARG A 93 0.76 -11.90 -16.28
C ARG A 93 1.56 -12.33 -15.06
N VAL A 94 1.10 -11.99 -13.85
CA VAL A 94 1.73 -12.34 -12.57
C VAL A 94 0.64 -12.79 -11.61
N ALA A 95 0.84 -13.92 -10.94
CA ALA A 95 -0.13 -14.42 -9.98
C ALA A 95 -0.25 -13.46 -8.78
N ARG A 96 -1.49 -13.24 -8.31
CA ARG A 96 -1.70 -12.48 -7.07
C ARG A 96 -0.96 -13.12 -5.91
N ARG A 97 -0.51 -12.29 -4.97
CA ARG A 97 0.17 -12.75 -3.76
C ARG A 97 -0.55 -12.20 -2.52
N THR A 98 -0.68 -13.04 -1.51
CA THR A 98 -1.18 -12.63 -0.20
C THR A 98 -0.04 -12.75 0.80
N LEU A 99 0.23 -11.68 1.54
CA LEU A 99 1.21 -11.63 2.61
C LEU A 99 0.53 -11.71 3.98
N HIS A 100 1.24 -12.24 4.97
CA HIS A 100 0.69 -12.38 6.32
C HIS A 100 1.07 -11.18 7.19
N GLY A 101 0.12 -10.27 7.40
CA GLY A 101 0.39 -9.07 8.19
C GLY A 101 -0.79 -8.13 8.33
N GLY A 102 -0.55 -6.98 8.95
CA GLY A 102 -1.48 -5.88 9.10
C GLY A 102 -1.40 -4.87 7.96
N HIS A 103 -1.75 -3.63 8.27
CA HIS A 103 -1.73 -2.52 7.32
C HIS A 103 -0.31 -2.12 6.91
N PHE A 104 0.66 -2.23 7.81
CA PHE A 104 2.07 -1.92 7.55
C PHE A 104 2.85 -3.20 7.29
N ILE A 105 2.57 -3.81 6.13
CA ILE A 105 3.10 -5.12 5.77
C ILE A 105 4.63 -5.20 5.71
N GLN A 106 5.31 -4.09 5.44
CA GLN A 106 6.77 -3.99 5.47
C GLN A 106 7.37 -4.26 6.85
N GLU A 107 6.55 -4.11 7.91
CA GLU A 107 6.94 -4.44 9.28
C GLU A 107 6.69 -5.92 9.61
N ASP A 108 5.62 -6.47 9.09
CA ASP A 108 5.17 -7.82 9.44
C ASP A 108 5.82 -8.90 8.57
N ASP A 109 5.94 -8.65 7.26
CA ASP A 109 6.55 -9.59 6.30
C ASP A 109 7.46 -8.86 5.29
N PRO A 110 8.59 -8.28 5.74
CA PRO A 110 9.50 -7.55 4.86
C PRO A 110 10.13 -8.46 3.78
N VAL A 111 10.37 -9.72 4.08
CA VAL A 111 10.95 -10.68 3.13
C VAL A 111 9.97 -10.98 2.00
N GLY A 112 8.74 -11.36 2.34
CA GLY A 112 7.68 -11.62 1.37
C GLY A 112 7.36 -10.38 0.52
N PHE A 113 7.43 -9.18 1.11
CA PHE A 113 7.25 -7.94 0.37
C PHE A 113 8.36 -7.70 -0.66
N VAL A 114 9.63 -7.90 -0.28
CA VAL A 114 10.79 -7.80 -1.22
C VAL A 114 10.69 -8.85 -2.32
N GLU A 115 10.35 -10.08 -2.00
CA GLU A 115 10.17 -11.15 -3.00
C GLU A 115 9.08 -10.79 -4.02
N ALA A 116 7.96 -10.20 -3.58
CA ALA A 116 6.89 -9.74 -4.46
C ALA A 116 7.38 -8.66 -5.44
N VAL A 117 8.19 -7.70 -4.97
CA VAL A 117 8.82 -6.67 -5.82
C VAL A 117 9.75 -7.30 -6.85
N LEU A 118 10.59 -8.26 -6.44
CA LEU A 118 11.52 -8.95 -7.34
C LEU A 118 10.79 -9.80 -8.37
N GLU A 119 9.66 -10.40 -8.03
CA GLU A 119 8.82 -11.16 -8.95
C GLU A 119 8.32 -10.30 -10.11
N VAL A 120 7.75 -9.13 -9.80
CA VAL A 120 7.32 -8.18 -10.84
C VAL A 120 8.49 -7.69 -11.69
N ALA A 121 9.61 -7.35 -11.07
CA ALA A 121 10.80 -6.88 -11.78
C ALA A 121 11.37 -7.93 -12.74
N LYS A 122 11.26 -9.21 -12.43
CA LYS A 122 11.66 -10.32 -13.33
C LYS A 122 10.65 -10.52 -14.47
N ALA A 123 9.36 -10.44 -14.16
CA ALA A 123 8.30 -10.63 -15.16
C ALA A 123 8.24 -9.49 -16.20
N GLY A 124 8.78 -8.32 -15.89
CA GLY A 124 8.82 -7.16 -16.77
C GLY A 124 10.03 -7.09 -17.70
N ARG A 125 10.94 -8.05 -17.63
CA ARG A 125 12.12 -8.20 -18.52
C ARG A 125 11.80 -9.10 -19.70
#